data_d1f556d395bc18ef1c3a9c2e0624c54b
#
_entry.id   d1f556d395bc18ef1c3a9c2e0624c54b
#
_cell.length_a   1.000
_cell.length_b   1.000
_cell.length_c   1.000
_cell.angle_alpha   90.00
_cell.angle_beta   90.00
_cell.angle_gamma   90.00
#
_symmetry.space_group_name_H-M   'P 1'
#
loop_
_entity.id
_entity.type
_entity.pdbx_description
1 polymer ?
#
loop_
_entity_poly.entity_id
_entity_poly.type
_entity_poly.pdbx_seq_one_letter_code
_entity_poly.pdbx_strand_id
1 'polypeptide(L)'
;AAVAARAGAGVPVLPLIETAQGIWNAHAVATAPRVQRLLFGSIDFQVDLGIDGEGEELLHFRSQLVLVSRVAGLRAPVDGVCTAIDDAERLRAETQRGRRLGFGGKLCIHPKQVDVVRACYLPSAEELAWAQRVVAADAAAGGAAVALDGKMIDRPVLMKAREILSRAAGAGPAAAAPGSAASAGGAATAGSAAAAAAAGHGGSAPR
;
A
#
# COMPACT_ATOMS: atom_id res chain seq x y z
N ALA A 1 15.81 -3.59 14.39
CA ALA A 1 17.28 -3.51 14.38
C ALA A 1 17.92 -4.79 13.83
N ALA A 2 17.62 -6.00 14.32
CA ALA A 2 18.23 -7.26 13.88
C ALA A 2 18.05 -7.55 12.37
N VAL A 3 16.84 -7.39 11.81
CA VAL A 3 16.57 -7.57 10.37
C VAL A 3 17.40 -6.59 9.55
N ALA A 4 17.44 -5.33 9.93
CA ALA A 4 18.23 -4.32 9.24
C ALA A 4 19.74 -4.62 9.25
N ALA A 5 20.26 -5.21 10.33
CA ALA A 5 21.66 -5.62 10.41
C ALA A 5 22.00 -6.76 9.45
N ARG A 6 21.06 -7.67 9.21
CA ARG A 6 21.22 -8.84 8.31
C ARG A 6 21.01 -8.51 6.83
N ALA A 7 20.18 -7.54 6.51
CA ALA A 7 20.04 -7.04 5.15
C ALA A 7 21.26 -6.20 4.79
N GLY A 8 21.90 -6.46 3.66
CA GLY A 8 23.11 -5.75 3.19
C GLY A 8 23.01 -4.22 3.29
N ALA A 9 24.12 -3.53 3.31
CA ALA A 9 24.17 -2.07 3.39
C ALA A 9 23.35 -1.45 2.24
N GLY A 10 22.50 -0.46 2.56
CA GLY A 10 21.67 0.25 1.57
C GLY A 10 20.36 -0.44 1.17
N VAL A 11 20.09 -1.67 1.58
CA VAL A 11 18.83 -2.36 1.27
C VAL A 11 17.70 -1.80 2.16
N PRO A 12 16.59 -1.28 1.58
CA PRO A 12 15.46 -0.81 2.35
C PRO A 12 14.72 -1.96 3.02
N VAL A 13 14.13 -1.70 4.19
CA VAL A 13 13.28 -2.65 4.92
C VAL A 13 11.82 -2.24 4.74
N LEU A 14 10.98 -3.21 4.38
CA LEU A 14 9.55 -3.05 4.20
C LEU A 14 8.83 -4.00 5.18
N PRO A 15 8.63 -3.60 6.45
CA PRO A 15 7.99 -4.48 7.43
C PRO A 15 6.53 -4.70 7.08
N LEU A 16 6.10 -5.97 7.17
CA LEU A 16 4.71 -6.38 7.07
C LEU A 16 4.09 -6.36 8.47
N ILE A 17 3.02 -5.58 8.63
CA ILE A 17 2.27 -5.46 9.87
C ILE A 17 1.01 -6.31 9.72
N GLU A 18 0.95 -7.43 10.45
CA GLU A 18 -0.06 -8.46 10.26
C GLU A 18 -0.57 -9.08 11.58
N THR A 19 -0.28 -8.42 12.71
CA THR A 19 -0.70 -8.86 14.04
C THR A 19 -1.11 -7.67 14.92
N ALA A 20 -1.91 -7.93 15.96
CA ALA A 20 -2.26 -6.95 16.98
C ALA A 20 -1.02 -6.32 17.61
N GLN A 21 -0.02 -7.14 17.95
CA GLN A 21 1.26 -6.65 18.49
C GLN A 21 2.02 -5.80 17.47
N GLY A 22 1.93 -6.14 16.18
CA GLY A 22 2.52 -5.36 15.09
C GLY A 22 1.90 -3.97 14.97
N ILE A 23 0.58 -3.87 15.00
CA ILE A 23 -0.16 -2.60 14.99
C ILE A 23 0.15 -1.79 16.25
N TRP A 24 0.15 -2.43 17.43
CA TRP A 24 0.46 -1.75 18.69
C TRP A 24 1.85 -1.11 18.68
N ASN A 25 2.82 -1.78 18.08
CA ASN A 25 4.20 -1.31 17.97
C ASN A 25 4.53 -0.63 16.62
N ALA A 26 3.53 -0.32 15.81
CA ALA A 26 3.75 0.15 14.43
C ALA A 26 4.67 1.37 14.35
N HIS A 27 4.59 2.30 15.32
CA HIS A 27 5.46 3.48 15.36
C HIS A 27 6.92 3.10 15.63
N ALA A 28 7.18 2.21 16.60
CA ALA A 28 8.53 1.75 16.90
C ALA A 28 9.15 0.96 15.73
N VAL A 29 8.32 0.21 14.99
CA VAL A 29 8.73 -0.47 13.76
C VAL A 29 9.03 0.54 12.66
N ALA A 30 8.16 1.54 12.46
CA ALA A 30 8.29 2.56 11.43
C ALA A 30 9.55 3.42 11.60
N THR A 31 9.94 3.72 12.84
CA THR A 31 11.15 4.52 13.16
C THR A 31 12.44 3.70 13.18
N ALA A 32 12.38 2.38 12.95
CA ALA A 32 13.57 1.55 12.89
C ALA A 32 14.45 1.89 11.68
N PRO A 33 15.79 1.68 11.77
CA PRO A 33 16.72 2.01 10.71
C PRO A 33 16.34 1.36 9.37
N ARG A 34 16.42 2.14 8.29
CA ARG A 34 16.20 1.73 6.89
C ARG A 34 14.77 1.31 6.55
N VAL A 35 13.81 1.48 7.45
CA VAL A 35 12.41 1.30 7.11
C VAL A 35 12.00 2.39 6.13
N GLN A 36 11.48 1.98 4.98
CA GLN A 36 11.08 2.89 3.91
C GLN A 36 9.57 3.10 3.88
N ARG A 37 8.80 2.04 4.14
CA ARG A 37 7.34 2.04 4.09
C ARG A 37 6.81 0.80 4.83
N LEU A 38 5.63 0.92 5.42
CA LEU A 38 4.93 -0.21 6.04
C LEU A 38 4.08 -0.94 5.00
N LEU A 39 3.92 -2.25 5.17
CA LEU A 39 2.98 -3.09 4.42
C LEU A 39 1.90 -3.58 5.39
N PHE A 40 0.66 -3.72 4.94
CA PHE A 40 -0.43 -4.27 5.75
C PHE A 40 -0.74 -5.71 5.35
N GLY A 41 -0.51 -6.66 6.24
CA GLY A 41 -0.89 -8.07 6.09
C GLY A 41 -2.32 -8.29 6.58
N SER A 42 -3.30 -7.77 5.83
CA SER A 42 -4.69 -7.68 6.28
C SER A 42 -5.34 -9.04 6.57
N ILE A 43 -4.96 -10.09 5.86
CA ILE A 43 -5.54 -11.44 6.04
C ILE A 43 -5.08 -12.04 7.37
N ASP A 44 -3.76 -12.09 7.60
CA ASP A 44 -3.21 -12.64 8.85
C ASP A 44 -3.63 -11.79 10.05
N PHE A 45 -3.74 -10.47 9.85
CA PHE A 45 -4.25 -9.54 10.87
C PHE A 45 -5.70 -9.84 11.28
N GLN A 46 -6.57 -10.16 10.30
CA GLN A 46 -7.95 -10.58 10.58
C GLN A 46 -7.98 -11.88 11.41
N VAL A 47 -7.14 -12.85 11.06
CA VAL A 47 -7.02 -14.11 11.80
C VAL A 47 -6.54 -13.86 13.23
N ASP A 48 -5.50 -13.05 13.41
CA ASP A 48 -4.92 -12.76 14.74
C ASP A 48 -5.92 -12.06 15.68
N LEU A 49 -6.80 -11.20 15.16
CA LEU A 49 -7.78 -10.46 15.96
C LEU A 49 -9.18 -11.08 15.95
N GLY A 50 -9.44 -12.13 15.18
CA GLY A 50 -10.78 -12.71 15.02
C GLY A 50 -11.75 -11.75 14.31
N ILE A 51 -11.26 -10.95 13.38
CA ILE A 51 -12.09 -10.00 12.59
C ILE A 51 -12.62 -10.72 11.36
N ASP A 52 -13.93 -10.60 11.12
CA ASP A 52 -14.58 -11.07 9.88
C ASP A 52 -15.03 -9.87 9.06
N GLY A 53 -14.32 -9.59 7.97
CA GLY A 53 -14.61 -8.46 7.06
C GLY A 53 -13.38 -7.64 6.70
N GLU A 54 -13.38 -7.11 5.49
CA GLU A 54 -12.26 -6.34 4.91
C GLU A 54 -12.58 -4.84 4.76
N GLY A 55 -13.78 -4.44 5.13
CA GLY A 55 -14.32 -3.10 4.93
C GLY A 55 -14.05 -2.16 6.10
N GLU A 56 -15.14 -1.83 6.78
CA GLU A 56 -15.16 -0.90 7.90
C GLU A 56 -14.47 -1.49 9.12
N GLU A 57 -14.47 -2.81 9.26
CA GLU A 57 -13.84 -3.56 10.36
C GLU A 57 -12.34 -3.26 10.44
N LEU A 58 -11.68 -3.05 9.30
CA LEU A 58 -10.26 -2.74 9.21
C LEU A 58 -9.94 -1.25 9.03
N LEU A 59 -10.95 -0.38 8.97
CA LEU A 59 -10.77 1.05 8.68
C LEU A 59 -9.86 1.73 9.71
N HIS A 60 -10.08 1.44 10.99
CA HIS A 60 -9.26 2.00 12.08
C HIS A 60 -7.77 1.68 11.89
N PHE A 61 -7.45 0.42 11.65
CA PHE A 61 -6.07 -0.06 11.53
C PHE A 61 -5.40 0.48 10.26
N ARG A 62 -6.14 0.56 9.16
CA ARG A 62 -5.66 1.21 7.93
C ARG A 62 -5.30 2.68 8.18
N SER A 63 -6.19 3.41 8.84
CA SER A 63 -5.98 4.83 9.16
C SER A 63 -4.79 5.02 10.11
N GLN A 64 -4.62 4.12 11.08
CA GLN A 64 -3.48 4.12 12.00
C GLN A 64 -2.16 3.91 11.26
N LEU A 65 -2.09 2.96 10.31
CA LEU A 65 -0.87 2.73 9.52
C LEU A 65 -0.49 3.94 8.66
N VAL A 66 -1.46 4.62 8.07
CA VAL A 66 -1.24 5.85 7.31
C VAL A 66 -0.71 6.96 8.23
N LEU A 67 -1.35 7.17 9.38
CA LEU A 67 -0.92 8.15 10.38
C LEU A 67 0.51 7.87 10.87
N VAL A 68 0.78 6.64 11.28
CA VAL A 68 2.11 6.21 11.75
C VAL A 68 3.17 6.41 10.68
N SER A 69 2.90 6.02 9.44
CA SER A 69 3.83 6.21 8.33
C SER A 69 4.16 7.69 8.12
N ARG A 70 3.15 8.56 8.23
CA ARG A 70 3.33 10.01 8.08
C ARG A 70 4.14 10.63 9.22
N VAL A 71 3.83 10.26 10.46
CA VAL A 71 4.56 10.73 11.66
C VAL A 71 6.02 10.29 11.64
N ALA A 72 6.29 9.06 11.19
CA ALA A 72 7.65 8.52 11.06
C ALA A 72 8.42 9.06 9.82
N GLY A 73 7.81 9.91 9.00
CA GLY A 73 8.44 10.46 7.79
C GLY A 73 8.63 9.43 6.67
N LEU A 74 7.90 8.32 6.70
CA LEU A 74 7.97 7.27 5.69
C LEU A 74 7.18 7.63 4.43
N ARG A 75 7.43 6.89 3.35
CA ARG A 75 6.51 6.85 2.21
C ARG A 75 5.16 6.29 2.64
N ALA A 76 4.09 6.66 1.95
CA ALA A 76 2.75 6.13 2.17
C ALA A 76 2.76 4.60 2.22
N PRO A 77 2.03 3.96 3.17
CA PRO A 77 2.05 2.50 3.33
C PRO A 77 1.43 1.78 2.12
N VAL A 78 1.61 0.47 2.04
CA VAL A 78 1.01 -0.42 1.04
C VAL A 78 -0.12 -1.19 1.70
N ASP A 79 -1.34 -1.11 1.13
CA ASP A 79 -2.53 -1.82 1.63
C ASP A 79 -2.45 -3.32 1.37
N GLY A 80 -3.25 -4.08 2.09
CA GLY A 80 -3.35 -5.52 2.01
C GLY A 80 -3.83 -6.04 0.65
N VAL A 81 -3.81 -7.36 0.49
CA VAL A 81 -4.20 -8.03 -0.75
C VAL A 81 -5.71 -8.00 -0.99
N CYS A 82 -6.12 -8.23 -2.23
CA CYS A 82 -7.46 -8.67 -2.58
C CYS A 82 -7.41 -10.15 -2.96
N THR A 83 -8.18 -10.98 -2.30
CA THR A 83 -8.19 -12.43 -2.53
C THR A 83 -8.98 -12.84 -3.78
N ALA A 84 -9.84 -11.98 -4.30
CA ALA A 84 -10.61 -12.21 -5.51
C ALA A 84 -9.74 -11.94 -6.76
N ILE A 85 -9.06 -12.97 -7.26
CA ILE A 85 -8.09 -12.86 -8.37
C ILE A 85 -8.75 -12.44 -9.67
N ASP A 86 -9.93 -12.96 -9.97
CA ASP A 86 -10.63 -12.75 -11.25
C ASP A 86 -11.73 -11.67 -11.16
N ASP A 87 -11.86 -10.99 -10.03
CA ASP A 87 -12.82 -9.89 -9.84
C ASP A 87 -12.08 -8.52 -9.86
N ALA A 88 -11.93 -8.00 -11.08
CA ALA A 88 -11.27 -6.72 -11.30
C ALA A 88 -12.03 -5.52 -10.71
N GLU A 89 -13.37 -5.59 -10.63
CA GLU A 89 -14.20 -4.53 -10.07
C GLU A 89 -14.02 -4.43 -8.56
N ARG A 90 -14.06 -5.56 -7.86
CA ARG A 90 -13.77 -5.61 -6.43
C ARG A 90 -12.37 -5.11 -6.14
N LEU A 91 -11.36 -5.60 -6.89
CA LEU A 91 -9.97 -5.13 -6.75
C LEU A 91 -9.86 -3.62 -6.95
N ARG A 92 -10.54 -3.06 -7.95
CA ARG A 92 -10.57 -1.62 -8.21
C ARG A 92 -11.19 -0.85 -7.05
N ALA A 93 -12.35 -1.28 -6.58
CA ALA A 93 -13.05 -0.63 -5.47
C ALA A 93 -12.21 -0.61 -4.19
N GLU A 94 -11.60 -1.74 -3.82
CA GLU A 94 -10.70 -1.83 -2.67
C GLU A 94 -9.45 -0.97 -2.83
N THR A 95 -8.83 -0.97 -4.01
CA THR A 95 -7.62 -0.17 -4.29
C THR A 95 -7.92 1.33 -4.20
N GLN A 96 -9.05 1.76 -4.76
CA GLN A 96 -9.49 3.16 -4.68
C GLN A 96 -9.83 3.56 -3.24
N ARG A 97 -10.43 2.67 -2.44
CA ARG A 97 -10.64 2.89 -1.00
C ARG A 97 -9.31 3.12 -0.29
N GLY A 98 -8.33 2.23 -0.49
CA GLY A 98 -6.98 2.37 0.07
C GLY A 98 -6.32 3.70 -0.34
N ARG A 99 -6.39 4.05 -1.63
CA ARG A 99 -5.88 5.33 -2.15
C ARG A 99 -6.53 6.54 -1.44
N ARG A 100 -7.86 6.53 -1.24
CA ARG A 100 -8.57 7.61 -0.53
C ARG A 100 -8.17 7.70 0.94
N LEU A 101 -7.79 6.59 1.57
CA LEU A 101 -7.29 6.56 2.95
C LEU A 101 -5.83 7.04 3.08
N GLY A 102 -5.09 7.18 1.96
CA GLY A 102 -3.71 7.65 1.97
C GLY A 102 -2.66 6.54 1.76
N PHE A 103 -3.07 5.33 1.37
CA PHE A 103 -2.11 4.31 0.93
C PHE A 103 -1.48 4.69 -0.41
N GLY A 104 -0.22 4.32 -0.60
CA GLY A 104 0.54 4.58 -1.81
C GLY A 104 0.75 3.36 -2.70
N GLY A 105 0.09 2.23 -2.41
CA GLY A 105 0.13 0.99 -3.15
C GLY A 105 -0.80 -0.06 -2.54
N LYS A 106 -0.92 -1.21 -3.21
CA LYS A 106 -1.66 -2.39 -2.76
C LYS A 106 -0.84 -3.63 -3.08
N LEU A 107 -0.78 -4.57 -2.15
CA LEU A 107 -0.17 -5.88 -2.38
C LEU A 107 -1.00 -6.66 -3.41
N CYS A 108 -0.31 -7.36 -4.31
CA CYS A 108 -0.93 -8.21 -5.32
C CYS A 108 -0.45 -9.64 -5.12
N ILE A 109 -1.38 -10.59 -5.14
CA ILE A 109 -1.11 -12.04 -5.05
C ILE A 109 -1.11 -12.74 -6.42
N HIS A 110 -1.47 -12.00 -7.48
CA HIS A 110 -1.49 -12.54 -8.83
C HIS A 110 -1.10 -11.46 -9.86
N PRO A 111 -0.35 -11.80 -10.94
CA PRO A 111 0.04 -10.84 -11.99
C PRO A 111 -1.12 -10.10 -12.64
N LYS A 112 -2.29 -10.73 -12.83
CA LYS A 112 -3.51 -10.09 -13.36
C LYS A 112 -3.95 -8.85 -12.58
N GLN A 113 -3.58 -8.75 -11.29
CA GLN A 113 -3.96 -7.63 -10.43
C GLN A 113 -3.12 -6.38 -10.64
N VAL A 114 -1.92 -6.52 -11.18
CA VAL A 114 -0.91 -5.45 -11.22
C VAL A 114 -1.39 -4.25 -12.03
N ASP A 115 -1.91 -4.48 -13.24
CA ASP A 115 -2.35 -3.39 -14.12
C ASP A 115 -3.57 -2.66 -13.56
N VAL A 116 -4.51 -3.38 -12.96
CA VAL A 116 -5.70 -2.81 -12.32
C VAL A 116 -5.28 -1.92 -11.14
N VAL A 117 -4.40 -2.42 -10.27
CA VAL A 117 -3.88 -1.66 -9.12
C VAL A 117 -3.11 -0.43 -9.60
N ARG A 118 -2.21 -0.60 -10.57
CA ARG A 118 -1.43 0.50 -11.16
C ARG A 118 -2.33 1.61 -11.71
N ALA A 119 -3.34 1.25 -12.49
CA ALA A 119 -4.30 2.21 -13.06
C ALA A 119 -5.02 3.02 -11.97
N CYS A 120 -5.36 2.41 -10.82
CA CYS A 120 -6.01 3.11 -9.71
C CYS A 120 -5.13 4.17 -9.03
N TYR A 121 -3.81 4.05 -9.10
CA TYR A 121 -2.87 5.01 -8.51
C TYR A 121 -2.45 6.12 -9.49
N LEU A 122 -2.74 5.98 -10.78
CA LEU A 122 -2.52 7.04 -11.75
C LEU A 122 -3.57 8.15 -11.58
N PRO A 123 -3.19 9.41 -11.79
CA PRO A 123 -4.15 10.49 -11.87
C PRO A 123 -5.09 10.32 -13.06
N SER A 124 -6.38 10.64 -12.87
CA SER A 124 -7.32 10.71 -13.99
C SER A 124 -7.05 11.93 -14.88
N ALA A 125 -7.60 11.93 -16.09
CA ALA A 125 -7.53 13.08 -16.98
C ALA A 125 -8.15 14.34 -16.34
N GLU A 126 -9.22 14.18 -15.58
CA GLU A 126 -9.89 15.26 -14.84
C GLU A 126 -9.02 15.80 -13.70
N GLU A 127 -8.39 14.89 -12.92
CA GLU A 127 -7.44 15.27 -11.85
C GLU A 127 -6.26 16.06 -12.45
N LEU A 128 -5.74 15.63 -13.59
CA LEU A 128 -4.63 16.32 -14.28
C LEU A 128 -5.03 17.70 -14.79
N ALA A 129 -6.18 17.80 -15.47
CA ALA A 129 -6.69 19.06 -15.98
C ALA A 129 -6.96 20.05 -14.83
N TRP A 130 -7.55 19.58 -13.73
CA TRP A 130 -7.74 20.40 -12.54
C TRP A 130 -6.42 20.89 -11.96
N ALA A 131 -5.44 19.98 -11.78
CA ALA A 131 -4.16 20.31 -11.21
C ALA A 131 -3.38 21.34 -12.05
N GLN A 132 -3.43 21.21 -13.38
CA GLN A 132 -2.83 22.18 -14.30
C GLN A 132 -3.47 23.58 -14.17
N ARG A 133 -4.81 23.64 -14.09
CA ARG A 133 -5.54 24.91 -13.90
C ARG A 133 -5.20 25.57 -12.56
N VAL A 134 -5.12 24.80 -11.47
CA VAL A 134 -4.74 25.32 -10.15
C VAL A 134 -3.35 25.93 -10.17
N VAL A 135 -2.36 25.21 -10.72
CA VAL A 135 -0.98 25.71 -10.77
C VAL A 135 -0.85 26.92 -11.68
N ALA A 136 -1.57 26.96 -12.82
CA ALA A 136 -1.58 28.09 -13.72
C ALA A 136 -2.22 29.34 -13.07
N ALA A 137 -3.33 29.18 -12.36
CA ALA A 137 -4.00 30.28 -11.66
C ALA A 137 -3.13 30.85 -10.52
N ASP A 138 -2.45 30.01 -9.74
CA ASP A 138 -1.50 30.44 -8.69
C ASP A 138 -0.33 31.23 -9.29
N ALA A 139 0.23 30.76 -10.40
CA ALA A 139 1.32 31.44 -11.10
C ALA A 139 0.90 32.80 -11.65
N ALA A 140 -0.31 32.90 -12.20
CA ALA A 140 -0.85 34.14 -12.73
C ALA A 140 -1.18 35.18 -11.65
N ALA A 141 -1.50 34.76 -10.44
CA ALA A 141 -1.87 35.60 -9.31
C ALA A 141 -0.70 36.35 -8.67
N GLY A 142 0.55 35.92 -8.92
CA GLY A 142 1.74 36.59 -8.39
C GLY A 142 1.77 36.70 -6.84
N GLY A 143 1.12 35.78 -6.13
CA GLY A 143 1.02 35.79 -4.67
C GLY A 143 -0.27 36.46 -4.12
N ALA A 144 -1.19 36.92 -4.96
CA ALA A 144 -2.51 37.40 -4.55
C ALA A 144 -3.44 36.20 -4.29
N ALA A 145 -4.47 36.41 -3.46
CA ALA A 145 -5.51 35.41 -3.25
C ALA A 145 -6.28 35.14 -4.55
N VAL A 146 -6.39 33.90 -4.92
CA VAL A 146 -7.03 33.47 -6.17
C VAL A 146 -8.11 32.43 -5.89
N ALA A 147 -9.20 32.48 -6.66
CA ALA A 147 -10.25 31.47 -6.65
C ALA A 147 -10.33 30.77 -8.02
N LEU A 148 -10.54 29.48 -8.01
CA LEU A 148 -10.82 28.66 -9.18
C LEU A 148 -12.13 27.90 -8.95
N ASP A 149 -13.07 27.99 -9.88
CA ASP A 149 -14.40 27.35 -9.79
C ASP A 149 -15.13 27.68 -8.46
N GLY A 150 -15.02 28.94 -8.00
CA GLY A 150 -15.63 29.40 -6.75
C GLY A 150 -14.97 28.92 -5.46
N LYS A 151 -13.83 28.25 -5.54
CA LYS A 151 -13.06 27.79 -4.37
C LYS A 151 -11.71 28.51 -4.32
N MET A 152 -11.34 28.95 -3.11
CA MET A 152 -10.04 29.58 -2.87
C MET A 152 -8.90 28.57 -3.12
N ILE A 153 -7.88 29.00 -3.84
CA ILE A 153 -6.62 28.26 -3.96
C ILE A 153 -5.74 28.71 -2.79
N ASP A 154 -5.63 27.83 -1.81
CA ASP A 154 -4.71 27.98 -0.71
C ASP A 154 -3.51 27.04 -0.88
N ARG A 155 -2.56 27.13 0.05
CA ARG A 155 -1.34 26.30 0.04
C ARG A 155 -1.64 24.79 0.00
N PRO A 156 -2.58 24.21 0.79
CA PRO A 156 -2.98 22.81 0.69
C PRO A 156 -3.49 22.40 -0.70
N VAL A 157 -4.32 23.22 -1.32
CA VAL A 157 -4.86 22.98 -2.67
C VAL A 157 -3.73 22.95 -3.70
N LEU A 158 -2.81 23.92 -3.64
CA LEU A 158 -1.65 23.99 -4.51
C LEU A 158 -0.71 22.80 -4.33
N MET A 159 -0.45 22.39 -3.09
CA MET A 159 0.38 21.20 -2.80
C MET A 159 -0.26 19.94 -3.39
N LYS A 160 -1.57 19.76 -3.24
CA LYS A 160 -2.31 18.64 -3.84
C LYS A 160 -2.21 18.64 -5.37
N ALA A 161 -2.35 19.80 -6.01
CA ALA A 161 -2.23 19.91 -7.46
C ALA A 161 -0.81 19.54 -7.94
N ARG A 162 0.22 20.04 -7.29
CA ARG A 162 1.63 19.69 -7.60
C ARG A 162 1.93 18.21 -7.39
N GLU A 163 1.35 17.59 -6.37
CA GLU A 163 1.50 16.16 -6.13
C GLU A 163 0.85 15.33 -7.25
N ILE A 164 -0.34 15.71 -7.72
CA ILE A 164 -1.02 15.04 -8.86
C ILE A 164 -0.13 15.11 -10.11
N LEU A 165 0.41 16.28 -10.45
CA LEU A 165 1.29 16.46 -11.60
C LEU A 165 2.59 15.67 -11.47
N SER A 166 3.18 15.61 -10.26
CA SER A 166 4.38 14.83 -9.99
C SER A 166 4.15 13.32 -10.18
N ARG A 167 2.98 12.81 -9.75
CA ARG A 167 2.61 11.39 -9.96
C ARG A 167 2.49 11.06 -11.44
N ALA A 168 1.91 11.97 -12.23
CA ALA A 168 1.82 11.79 -13.68
C ALA A 168 3.19 11.77 -14.35
N ALA A 169 4.11 12.65 -13.98
CA ALA A 169 5.46 12.71 -14.50
C ALA A 169 6.30 11.47 -14.13
N GLY A 170 6.12 10.96 -12.91
CA GLY A 170 6.77 9.73 -12.45
C GLY A 170 6.21 8.45 -13.07
N ALA A 171 5.03 8.53 -13.68
CA ALA A 171 4.37 7.46 -14.44
C ALA A 171 4.76 7.44 -15.93
N GLY A 172 5.82 8.15 -16.32
CA GLY A 172 6.35 8.15 -17.71
C GLY A 172 6.35 6.75 -18.32
N PRO A 173 6.35 6.60 -19.67
CA PRO A 173 6.14 5.32 -20.34
C PRO A 173 7.00 4.27 -19.67
N ALA A 174 6.37 3.21 -19.17
CA ALA A 174 7.08 2.07 -18.64
C ALA A 174 8.11 1.68 -19.68
N ALA A 175 9.39 1.77 -19.33
CA ALA A 175 10.44 1.22 -20.13
C ALA A 175 9.99 -0.19 -20.51
N ALA A 176 9.80 -0.44 -21.79
CA ALA A 176 9.42 -1.75 -22.30
C ALA A 176 10.42 -2.72 -21.68
N ALA A 177 9.92 -3.68 -20.93
CA ALA A 177 10.76 -4.72 -20.37
C ALA A 177 11.56 -5.31 -21.52
N PRO A 178 12.89 -5.43 -21.41
CA PRO A 178 13.68 -6.10 -22.44
C PRO A 178 13.10 -7.50 -22.59
N GLY A 179 12.74 -7.85 -23.82
CA GLY A 179 12.07 -9.09 -24.16
C GLY A 179 12.75 -10.27 -23.50
N SER A 180 11.99 -11.04 -22.78
CA SER A 180 12.36 -12.36 -22.26
C SER A 180 12.72 -13.24 -23.45
N ALA A 181 14.01 -13.35 -23.73
CA ALA A 181 14.53 -14.44 -24.54
C ALA A 181 14.29 -15.73 -23.77
N ALA A 182 13.48 -16.60 -24.34
CA ALA A 182 13.27 -17.94 -23.86
C ALA A 182 14.60 -18.68 -23.74
N SER A 183 15.00 -19.10 -22.54
CA SER A 183 15.93 -20.21 -22.35
C SER A 183 15.22 -21.30 -21.55
N ALA A 184 15.04 -22.41 -22.22
CA ALA A 184 14.58 -23.67 -21.66
C ALA A 184 15.61 -24.23 -20.65
N GLY A 185 15.14 -24.87 -19.60
CA GLY A 185 15.88 -25.91 -18.89
C GLY A 185 16.09 -25.67 -17.41
N GLY A 186 15.49 -26.51 -16.58
CA GLY A 186 15.89 -26.71 -15.20
C GLY A 186 14.74 -26.93 -14.24
N ALA A 187 14.28 -28.17 -14.18
CA ALA A 187 13.41 -28.66 -13.12
C ALA A 187 14.13 -28.57 -11.77
N ALA A 188 13.54 -27.89 -10.81
CA ALA A 188 13.87 -28.03 -9.40
C ALA A 188 12.62 -28.33 -8.61
N THR A 189 12.64 -29.44 -7.94
CA THR A 189 11.66 -30.06 -7.10
C THR A 189 11.28 -29.20 -5.89
N ALA A 190 9.99 -28.86 -5.80
CA ALA A 190 9.42 -28.24 -4.63
C ALA A 190 9.22 -29.31 -3.54
N GLY A 191 9.93 -29.18 -2.44
CA GLY A 191 9.69 -29.97 -1.22
C GLY A 191 8.49 -29.41 -0.47
N SER A 192 7.41 -30.19 -0.43
CA SER A 192 6.24 -29.98 0.41
C SER A 192 6.58 -30.26 1.87
N ALA A 193 6.44 -29.26 2.75
CA ALA A 193 6.38 -29.46 4.19
C ALA A 193 4.91 -29.31 4.63
N ALA A 194 4.21 -30.43 4.65
CA ALA A 194 2.92 -30.58 5.30
C ALA A 194 3.11 -30.71 6.81
N ALA A 195 2.59 -29.76 7.60
CA ALA A 195 2.50 -29.91 9.04
C ALA A 195 1.30 -30.79 9.40
N ALA A 196 1.57 -31.95 9.96
CA ALA A 196 0.57 -32.86 10.46
C ALA A 196 0.04 -32.41 11.82
N ALA A 197 -1.28 -32.20 11.91
CA ALA A 197 -1.99 -32.05 13.17
C ALA A 197 -2.16 -33.44 13.80
N ALA A 198 -1.55 -33.69 14.95
CA ALA A 198 -1.78 -34.87 15.76
C ALA A 198 -2.88 -34.57 16.77
N ALA A 199 -4.01 -35.26 16.61
CA ALA A 199 -5.03 -35.43 17.65
C ALA A 199 -4.53 -36.40 18.70
N GLY A 200 -4.55 -35.98 19.96
CA GLY A 200 -4.28 -36.85 21.13
C GLY A 200 -5.44 -36.79 22.10
N HIS A 201 -6.11 -37.90 22.19
CA HIS A 201 -7.21 -38.22 23.14
C HIS A 201 -6.70 -38.50 24.56
N GLY A 202 -7.59 -38.29 25.50
CA GLY A 202 -7.60 -38.95 26.81
C GLY A 202 -7.45 -37.96 27.97
N GLY A 203 -8.36 -37.70 28.88
CA GLY A 203 -9.21 -38.64 29.57
C GLY A 203 -9.13 -38.31 31.04
N SER A 204 -10.31 -38.20 31.69
CA SER A 204 -10.55 -38.43 33.14
C SER A 204 -10.49 -37.24 34.09
N ALA A 205 -11.63 -36.80 34.55
CA ALA A 205 -11.91 -36.31 35.92
C ALA A 205 -11.81 -37.45 36.94
N PRO A 206 -11.95 -37.34 38.29
CA PRO A 206 -12.68 -36.29 39.05
C PRO A 206 -12.00 -35.92 40.39
N ARG A 207 -12.34 -34.85 40.96
CA ARG A 207 -12.95 -34.50 42.27
C ARG A 207 -12.94 -33.00 42.49
#